data_1a714b5ed14ec7d5ddb05eec100f2912
#
_entry.id   1a714b5ed14ec7d5ddb05eec100f2912
#
_cell.length_a   1.000
_cell.length_b   1.000
_cell.length_c   1.000
_cell.angle_alpha   90.00
_cell.angle_beta   90.00
_cell.angle_gamma   90.00
#
_symmetry.space_group_name_H-M   'P 1'
#
loop_
_entity.id
_entity.type
_entity.pdbx_description
1 polymer ?
#
loop_
_entity_poly.entity_id
_entity_poly.type
_entity_poly.pdbx_seq_one_letter_code
_entity_poly.pdbx_strand_id
1 'polypeptide(L)'
;MAVAASSGLSAQFLALTNILEAGDNFVTTSYLYGGTYNQFKVSFKKLGIEARFAEGDNVDSFEKLIDSKTKAIYLESIGNPQGNIPDWDKFKALSEKYDLPIVVDNTFGVGGYLFRPFEHGAHVVVAATTKWIGGHGTSIGGIVVDGGNYNWGNGKYPQFSEPSEGYNGLNFWNVFGSEGPFGNVAFAIRTRVEGL
;
A
#
# COMPACT_ATOMS: atom_id res chain seq x y z
N MET A 1 2.98 -12.96 1.03
CA MET A 1 1.73 -13.54 1.59
C MET A 1 0.53 -12.72 1.09
N ALA A 2 -0.69 -13.27 1.07
CA ALA A 2 -1.85 -12.54 0.56
C ALA A 2 -3.06 -12.63 1.50
N VAL A 3 -3.86 -11.57 1.53
CA VAL A 3 -5.08 -11.44 2.34
C VAL A 3 -6.22 -11.01 1.41
N ALA A 4 -7.31 -11.78 1.39
CA ALA A 4 -8.50 -11.44 0.62
C ALA A 4 -9.29 -10.31 1.31
N ALA A 5 -9.92 -9.46 0.51
CA ALA A 5 -10.77 -8.37 0.96
C ALA A 5 -12.08 -8.34 0.17
N SER A 6 -13.07 -7.64 0.68
CA SER A 6 -14.42 -7.58 0.08
C SER A 6 -14.49 -6.78 -1.22
N SER A 7 -13.51 -5.91 -1.48
CA SER A 7 -13.40 -5.09 -2.71
C SER A 7 -12.00 -4.52 -2.86
N GLY A 8 -11.69 -3.94 -4.03
CA GLY A 8 -10.44 -3.19 -4.23
C GLY A 8 -10.31 -2.00 -3.27
N LEU A 9 -11.40 -1.25 -3.04
CA LEU A 9 -11.41 -0.14 -2.07
C LEU A 9 -11.18 -0.63 -0.64
N SER A 10 -11.71 -1.79 -0.27
CA SER A 10 -11.41 -2.40 1.04
C SER A 10 -9.96 -2.87 1.13
N ALA A 11 -9.42 -3.44 0.06
CA ALA A 11 -8.02 -3.88 0.02
C ALA A 11 -7.05 -2.71 0.23
N GLN A 12 -7.22 -1.60 -0.49
CA GLN A 12 -6.36 -0.42 -0.31
C GLN A 12 -6.56 0.25 1.05
N PHE A 13 -7.78 0.25 1.56
CA PHE A 13 -8.07 0.75 2.91
C PHE A 13 -7.30 -0.05 3.96
N LEU A 14 -7.43 -1.38 3.94
CA LEU A 14 -6.72 -2.29 4.84
C LEU A 14 -5.20 -2.15 4.73
N ALA A 15 -4.67 -2.07 3.51
CA ALA A 15 -3.23 -1.94 3.29
C ALA A 15 -2.67 -0.63 3.88
N LEU A 16 -3.36 0.49 3.66
CA LEU A 16 -2.88 1.80 4.11
C LEU A 16 -3.12 2.01 5.61
N THR A 17 -4.28 1.63 6.16
CA THR A 17 -4.53 1.74 7.61
C THR A 17 -3.70 0.78 8.44
N ASN A 18 -3.12 -0.25 7.82
CA ASN A 18 -2.14 -1.11 8.47
C ASN A 18 -0.81 -0.40 8.80
N ILE A 19 -0.50 0.70 8.09
CA ILE A 19 0.78 1.42 8.20
C ILE A 19 0.64 2.90 8.53
N LEU A 20 -0.58 3.44 8.49
CA LEU A 20 -0.88 4.85 8.73
C LEU A 20 -1.77 5.00 9.96
N GLU A 21 -1.46 6.01 10.76
CA GLU A 21 -2.25 6.43 11.92
C GLU A 21 -2.71 7.88 11.79
N ALA A 22 -3.58 8.32 12.68
CA ALA A 22 -4.01 9.72 12.74
C ALA A 22 -2.81 10.66 12.93
N GLY A 23 -2.66 11.63 12.03
CA GLY A 23 -1.52 12.56 11.99
C GLY A 23 -0.45 12.19 10.95
N ASP A 24 -0.48 10.98 10.40
CA ASP A 24 0.38 10.56 9.31
C ASP A 24 -0.11 11.06 7.95
N ASN A 25 0.78 11.01 6.97
CA ASN A 25 0.44 11.25 5.57
C ASN A 25 1.07 10.22 4.64
N PHE A 26 0.56 10.16 3.42
CA PHE A 26 1.16 9.44 2.32
C PHE A 26 1.07 10.27 1.04
N VAL A 27 2.00 10.05 0.12
CA VAL A 27 2.04 10.76 -1.17
C VAL A 27 1.50 9.86 -2.26
N THR A 28 0.67 10.43 -3.13
CA THR A 28 0.02 9.71 -4.22
C THR A 28 -0.09 10.58 -5.47
N THR A 29 -0.31 9.94 -6.61
CA THR A 29 -0.62 10.64 -7.86
C THR A 29 -2.02 11.28 -7.83
N SER A 30 -2.22 12.31 -8.63
CA SER A 30 -3.57 12.83 -8.93
C SER A 30 -4.31 11.99 -9.99
N TYR A 31 -3.62 11.06 -10.66
CA TYR A 31 -4.16 10.19 -11.72
C TYR A 31 -4.63 8.86 -11.15
N LEU A 32 -5.74 8.90 -10.40
CA LEU A 32 -6.30 7.74 -9.72
C LEU A 32 -7.72 7.41 -10.22
N TYR A 33 -8.10 6.17 -10.05
CA TYR A 33 -9.50 5.78 -10.11
C TYR A 33 -10.35 6.68 -9.19
N GLY A 34 -11.49 7.15 -9.70
CA GLY A 34 -12.32 8.13 -8.98
C GLY A 34 -12.75 7.68 -7.57
N GLY A 35 -13.00 6.38 -7.36
CA GLY A 35 -13.28 5.81 -6.04
C GLY A 35 -12.10 5.91 -5.09
N THR A 36 -10.89 5.63 -5.57
CA THR A 36 -9.63 5.77 -4.82
C THR A 36 -9.39 7.22 -4.44
N TYR A 37 -9.51 8.14 -5.40
CA TYR A 37 -9.36 9.57 -5.16
C TYR A 37 -10.31 10.06 -4.05
N ASN A 38 -11.59 9.70 -4.13
CA ASN A 38 -12.58 10.09 -3.12
C ASN A 38 -12.29 9.46 -1.75
N GLN A 39 -11.91 8.18 -1.71
CA GLN A 39 -11.56 7.52 -0.45
C GLN A 39 -10.38 8.25 0.23
N PHE A 40 -9.34 8.59 -0.50
CA PHE A 40 -8.17 9.28 0.02
C PHE A 40 -8.49 10.71 0.45
N LYS A 41 -9.16 11.46 -0.40
CA LYS A 41 -9.47 12.87 -0.14
C LYS A 41 -10.49 13.09 0.98
N VAL A 42 -11.45 12.18 1.11
CA VAL A 42 -12.60 12.35 2.00
C VAL A 42 -12.55 11.40 3.20
N SER A 43 -12.44 10.08 2.94
CA SER A 43 -12.57 9.09 4.01
C SER A 43 -11.32 9.06 4.90
N PHE A 44 -10.12 9.05 4.32
CA PHE A 44 -8.88 9.09 5.08
C PHE A 44 -8.72 10.37 5.89
N LYS A 45 -9.13 11.51 5.34
CA LYS A 45 -9.15 12.78 6.08
C LYS A 45 -9.99 12.71 7.35
N LYS A 46 -11.12 12.00 7.34
CA LYS A 46 -11.97 11.81 8.54
C LYS A 46 -11.28 10.95 9.61
N LEU A 47 -10.33 10.13 9.23
CA LEU A 47 -9.51 9.32 10.13
C LEU A 47 -8.27 10.07 10.63
N GLY A 48 -8.09 11.34 10.22
CA GLY A 48 -6.90 12.13 10.56
C GLY A 48 -5.67 11.80 9.72
N ILE A 49 -5.82 11.04 8.63
CA ILE A 49 -4.75 10.68 7.70
C ILE A 49 -4.82 11.61 6.49
N GLU A 50 -3.68 12.20 6.10
CA GLU A 50 -3.58 13.11 4.98
C GLU A 50 -3.08 12.38 3.73
N ALA A 51 -3.85 12.41 2.64
CA ALA A 51 -3.38 12.05 1.32
C ALA A 51 -2.87 13.30 0.60
N ARG A 52 -1.60 13.32 0.20
CA ARG A 52 -0.96 14.40 -0.53
C ARG A 52 -0.87 14.05 -2.01
N PHE A 53 -1.61 14.80 -2.81
CA PHE A 53 -1.70 14.54 -4.24
C PHE A 53 -0.62 15.30 -5.00
N ALA A 54 0.29 14.56 -5.63
CA ALA A 54 1.30 15.11 -6.52
C ALA A 54 0.69 15.46 -7.89
N GLU A 55 1.41 16.26 -8.67
CA GLU A 55 1.03 16.63 -10.03
C GLU A 55 1.30 15.45 -10.98
N GLY A 56 0.29 14.66 -11.26
CA GLY A 56 0.40 13.43 -12.04
C GLY A 56 1.41 12.45 -11.44
N ASP A 57 2.18 11.79 -12.31
CA ASP A 57 3.25 10.87 -11.93
C ASP A 57 4.64 11.54 -11.97
N ASN A 58 4.71 12.84 -11.78
CA ASN A 58 5.96 13.57 -11.72
C ASN A 58 6.66 13.33 -10.37
N VAL A 59 7.77 12.59 -10.38
CA VAL A 59 8.52 12.19 -9.20
C VAL A 59 9.01 13.39 -8.39
N ASP A 60 9.45 14.48 -9.05
CA ASP A 60 9.90 15.68 -8.36
C ASP A 60 8.76 16.36 -7.58
N SER A 61 7.51 16.23 -8.06
CA SER A 61 6.35 16.73 -7.32
C SER A 61 5.99 15.84 -6.13
N PHE A 62 6.22 14.52 -6.22
CA PHE A 62 6.10 13.60 -5.07
C PHE A 62 7.12 13.95 -4.00
N GLU A 63 8.38 14.13 -4.40
CA GLU A 63 9.47 14.41 -3.47
C GLU A 63 9.22 15.66 -2.63
N LYS A 64 8.69 16.73 -3.22
CA LYS A 64 8.35 17.98 -2.53
C LYS A 64 7.26 17.82 -1.46
N LEU A 65 6.48 16.75 -1.52
CA LEU A 65 5.38 16.47 -0.59
C LEU A 65 5.77 15.52 0.54
N ILE A 66 6.98 14.95 0.50
CA ILE A 66 7.48 14.05 1.53
C ILE A 66 7.99 14.85 2.73
N ASP A 67 7.58 14.45 3.92
CA ASP A 67 8.08 14.96 5.20
C ASP A 67 8.28 13.84 6.22
N SER A 68 8.58 14.19 7.47
CA SER A 68 8.82 13.23 8.55
C SER A 68 7.60 12.37 8.94
N LYS A 69 6.40 12.79 8.53
CA LYS A 69 5.13 12.09 8.79
C LYS A 69 4.70 11.23 7.60
N THR A 70 5.44 11.28 6.51
CA THR A 70 5.12 10.47 5.32
C THR A 70 5.46 9.01 5.59
N LYS A 71 4.50 8.12 5.35
CA LYS A 71 4.61 6.67 5.63
C LYS A 71 4.55 5.79 4.38
N ALA A 72 4.07 6.31 3.24
CA ALA A 72 3.96 5.51 2.03
C ALA A 72 3.95 6.38 0.77
N ILE A 73 4.31 5.75 -0.35
CA ILE A 73 4.03 6.19 -1.70
C ILE A 73 2.94 5.26 -2.25
N TYR A 74 1.85 5.84 -2.78
CA TYR A 74 0.79 5.05 -3.40
C TYR A 74 0.65 5.37 -4.88
N LEU A 75 0.60 4.32 -5.73
CA LEU A 75 0.51 4.45 -7.18
C LEU A 75 -0.48 3.42 -7.75
N GLU A 76 -1.05 3.70 -8.93
CA GLU A 76 -1.67 2.70 -9.78
C GLU A 76 -0.65 2.20 -10.81
N SER A 77 -0.62 0.91 -11.10
CA SER A 77 0.32 0.34 -12.08
C SER A 77 0.06 0.85 -13.49
N ILE A 78 -1.21 1.00 -13.83
CA ILE A 78 -1.74 1.63 -15.03
C ILE A 78 -2.90 2.49 -14.57
N GLY A 79 -2.80 3.79 -14.71
CA GLY A 79 -3.77 4.75 -14.17
C GLY A 79 -5.12 4.73 -14.88
N ASN A 80 -6.19 4.94 -14.14
CA ASN A 80 -7.55 5.03 -14.65
C ASN A 80 -8.14 6.44 -14.39
N PRO A 81 -8.54 7.21 -15.40
CA PRO A 81 -8.82 6.79 -16.81
C PRO A 81 -7.71 7.04 -17.82
N GLN A 82 -6.57 7.60 -17.41
CA GLN A 82 -5.61 8.13 -18.37
C GLN A 82 -4.72 7.07 -19.06
N GLY A 83 -4.62 5.86 -18.49
CA GLY A 83 -3.75 4.81 -19.01
C GLY A 83 -2.25 5.13 -18.85
N ASN A 84 -1.91 6.09 -18.00
CA ASN A 84 -0.54 6.46 -17.69
C ASN A 84 0.18 5.32 -16.96
N ILE A 85 1.49 5.22 -17.19
CA ILE A 85 2.37 4.27 -16.53
C ILE A 85 3.45 5.06 -15.79
N PRO A 86 3.57 4.91 -14.47
CA PRO A 86 4.63 5.56 -13.70
C PRO A 86 6.04 5.13 -14.15
N ASP A 87 7.00 6.04 -14.02
CA ASP A 87 8.44 5.74 -14.18
C ASP A 87 8.93 4.94 -12.96
N TRP A 88 8.82 3.61 -13.02
CA TRP A 88 9.08 2.72 -11.89
C TRP A 88 10.49 2.82 -11.35
N ASP A 89 11.49 3.04 -12.20
CA ASP A 89 12.88 3.16 -11.76
C ASP A 89 13.08 4.41 -10.91
N LYS A 90 12.44 5.52 -11.28
CA LYS A 90 12.49 6.74 -10.49
C LYS A 90 11.70 6.63 -9.18
N PHE A 91 10.53 6.00 -9.19
CA PHE A 91 9.78 5.78 -7.95
C PHE A 91 10.47 4.81 -7.00
N LYS A 92 11.13 3.77 -7.53
CA LYS A 92 11.99 2.88 -6.74
C LYS A 92 13.13 3.67 -6.09
N ALA A 93 13.84 4.51 -6.85
CA ALA A 93 14.91 5.35 -6.31
C ALA A 93 14.40 6.34 -5.23
N LEU A 94 13.21 6.93 -5.43
CA LEU A 94 12.56 7.80 -4.44
C LEU A 94 12.22 7.04 -3.15
N SER A 95 11.66 5.84 -3.29
CA SER A 95 11.34 4.93 -2.17
C SER A 95 12.59 4.60 -1.36
N GLU A 96 13.67 4.19 -2.02
CA GLU A 96 14.94 3.87 -1.39
C GLU A 96 15.57 5.09 -0.70
N LYS A 97 15.52 6.28 -1.34
CA LYS A 97 16.06 7.54 -0.80
C LYS A 97 15.40 7.94 0.52
N TYR A 98 14.09 7.77 0.64
CA TYR A 98 13.32 8.17 1.81
C TYR A 98 12.95 7.00 2.72
N ASP A 99 13.36 5.77 2.36
CA ASP A 99 12.96 4.55 3.06
C ASP A 99 11.44 4.51 3.31
N LEU A 100 10.68 4.60 2.21
CA LEU A 100 9.22 4.58 2.21
C LEU A 100 8.70 3.39 1.37
N PRO A 101 7.74 2.61 1.85
CA PRO A 101 7.16 1.54 1.05
C PRO A 101 6.34 2.11 -0.11
N ILE A 102 6.41 1.43 -1.26
CA ILE A 102 5.52 1.66 -2.39
C ILE A 102 4.36 0.68 -2.28
N VAL A 103 3.14 1.21 -2.19
CA VAL A 103 1.88 0.47 -2.29
C VAL A 103 1.31 0.67 -3.68
N VAL A 104 1.03 -0.41 -4.40
CA VAL A 104 0.59 -0.35 -5.80
C VAL A 104 -0.79 -0.96 -5.96
N ASP A 105 -1.73 -0.21 -6.50
CA ASP A 105 -2.94 -0.80 -7.05
C ASP A 105 -2.65 -1.39 -8.43
N ASN A 106 -2.62 -2.71 -8.49
CA ASN A 106 -2.33 -3.47 -9.71
C ASN A 106 -3.60 -4.07 -10.34
N THR A 107 -4.73 -3.39 -10.19
CA THR A 107 -5.99 -3.86 -10.77
C THR A 107 -5.88 -4.03 -12.28
N PHE A 108 -5.27 -3.07 -12.99
CA PHE A 108 -5.06 -3.14 -14.44
C PHE A 108 -3.87 -4.02 -14.85
N GLY A 109 -2.99 -4.39 -13.92
CA GLY A 109 -1.89 -5.34 -14.16
C GLY A 109 -2.32 -6.81 -14.23
N VAL A 110 -3.61 -7.06 -14.09
CA VAL A 110 -4.25 -8.39 -14.31
C VAL A 110 -3.59 -9.48 -13.47
N GLY A 111 -3.49 -9.26 -12.15
CA GLY A 111 -2.90 -10.26 -11.25
C GLY A 111 -1.42 -10.59 -11.51
N GLY A 112 -0.70 -9.67 -12.15
CA GLY A 112 0.71 -9.87 -12.50
C GLY A 112 0.93 -10.43 -13.92
N TYR A 113 -0.12 -10.57 -14.71
CA TYR A 113 0.01 -11.02 -16.11
C TYR A 113 0.62 -9.92 -17.00
N LEU A 114 0.11 -8.68 -16.92
CA LEU A 114 0.64 -7.56 -17.70
C LEU A 114 1.79 -6.84 -16.98
N PHE A 115 1.71 -6.73 -15.64
CA PHE A 115 2.72 -6.01 -14.87
C PHE A 115 2.89 -6.67 -13.49
N ARG A 116 4.16 -6.85 -13.08
CA ARG A 116 4.56 -7.47 -11.81
C ARG A 116 5.23 -6.44 -10.90
N PRO A 117 4.47 -5.69 -10.07
CA PRO A 117 5.01 -4.57 -9.32
C PRO A 117 6.21 -4.90 -8.42
N PHE A 118 6.27 -6.10 -7.85
CA PHE A 118 7.39 -6.51 -6.99
C PHE A 118 8.74 -6.55 -7.71
N GLU A 119 8.75 -6.84 -9.02
CA GLU A 119 9.97 -6.81 -9.84
C GLU A 119 10.44 -5.37 -10.09
N HIS A 120 9.60 -4.36 -9.78
CA HIS A 120 9.83 -2.94 -10.00
C HIS A 120 9.85 -2.10 -8.71
N GLY A 121 10.09 -2.73 -7.56
CA GLY A 121 10.30 -2.04 -6.29
C GLY A 121 9.06 -1.81 -5.45
N ALA A 122 7.90 -2.39 -5.81
CA ALA A 122 6.74 -2.39 -4.93
C ALA A 122 6.98 -3.23 -3.67
N HIS A 123 6.32 -2.86 -2.57
CA HIS A 123 6.38 -3.58 -1.30
C HIS A 123 5.04 -4.22 -0.93
N VAL A 124 3.96 -3.53 -1.27
CA VAL A 124 2.59 -4.03 -1.08
C VAL A 124 1.82 -3.83 -2.38
N VAL A 125 1.07 -4.84 -2.78
CA VAL A 125 0.19 -4.77 -3.95
C VAL A 125 -1.25 -4.95 -3.50
N VAL A 126 -2.12 -4.07 -3.97
CA VAL A 126 -3.58 -4.23 -3.83
C VAL A 126 -4.19 -4.41 -5.21
N ALA A 127 -5.33 -5.07 -5.29
CA ALA A 127 -6.09 -5.15 -6.53
C ALA A 127 -7.57 -5.39 -6.28
N ALA A 128 -8.41 -4.81 -7.16
CA ALA A 128 -9.80 -5.19 -7.27
C ALA A 128 -9.91 -6.50 -8.08
N THR A 129 -10.08 -7.63 -7.40
CA THR A 129 -10.31 -8.92 -8.07
C THR A 129 -11.63 -8.96 -8.84
N THR A 130 -12.51 -8.00 -8.56
CA THR A 130 -13.75 -7.68 -9.30
C THR A 130 -13.53 -7.54 -10.80
N LYS A 131 -12.38 -7.00 -11.22
CA LYS A 131 -12.11 -6.58 -12.60
C LYS A 131 -11.49 -7.73 -13.41
N TRP A 132 -10.26 -7.58 -13.81
CA TRP A 132 -9.59 -8.49 -14.75
C TRP A 132 -9.31 -9.89 -14.17
N ILE A 133 -9.09 -9.99 -12.85
CA ILE A 133 -8.89 -11.30 -12.20
C ILE A 133 -10.19 -12.12 -12.24
N GLY A 134 -11.31 -11.53 -11.85
CA GLY A 134 -12.63 -12.17 -11.93
C GLY A 134 -13.12 -12.35 -13.37
N GLY A 135 -12.88 -11.34 -14.23
CA GLY A 135 -13.03 -11.40 -15.68
C GLY A 135 -14.48 -11.41 -16.22
N HIS A 136 -15.49 -11.54 -15.37
CA HIS A 136 -16.88 -11.76 -15.78
C HIS A 136 -17.86 -10.69 -15.28
N GLY A 137 -17.43 -9.75 -14.44
CA GLY A 137 -18.30 -8.70 -13.89
C GLY A 137 -19.40 -9.22 -12.94
N THR A 138 -19.27 -10.44 -12.42
CA THR A 138 -20.31 -11.11 -11.64
C THR A 138 -20.05 -11.08 -10.14
N SER A 139 -18.82 -10.82 -9.71
CA SER A 139 -18.41 -10.90 -8.30
C SER A 139 -17.56 -9.71 -7.91
N ILE A 140 -17.72 -9.25 -6.68
CA ILE A 140 -16.90 -8.19 -6.10
C ILE A 140 -15.88 -8.80 -5.15
N GLY A 141 -14.64 -8.35 -5.23
CA GLY A 141 -13.59 -8.80 -4.34
C GLY A 141 -12.33 -7.94 -4.43
N GLY A 142 -11.45 -8.14 -3.50
CA GLY A 142 -10.15 -7.47 -3.42
C GLY A 142 -9.09 -8.40 -2.85
N ILE A 143 -7.84 -7.99 -3.02
CA ILE A 143 -6.68 -8.71 -2.47
C ILE A 143 -5.62 -7.71 -2.04
N VAL A 144 -4.97 -8.00 -0.92
CA VAL A 144 -3.73 -7.35 -0.47
C VAL A 144 -2.63 -8.40 -0.53
N VAL A 145 -1.53 -8.07 -1.19
CA VAL A 145 -0.37 -8.95 -1.32
C VAL A 145 0.84 -8.25 -0.71
N ASP A 146 1.42 -8.90 0.29
CA ASP A 146 2.67 -8.50 0.93
C ASP A 146 3.84 -9.13 0.18
N GLY A 147 4.77 -8.30 -0.29
CA GLY A 147 5.98 -8.74 -0.98
C GLY A 147 7.01 -9.39 -0.07
N GLY A 148 6.92 -9.16 1.24
CA GLY A 148 7.90 -9.63 2.22
C GLY A 148 9.29 -9.01 2.05
N ASN A 149 9.38 -7.87 1.36
CA ASN A 149 10.62 -7.21 0.95
C ASN A 149 10.85 -5.83 1.58
N TYR A 150 10.01 -5.41 2.55
CA TYR A 150 10.18 -4.16 3.27
C TYR A 150 10.50 -4.41 4.75
N ASN A 151 11.37 -3.57 5.31
CA ASN A 151 11.73 -3.62 6.73
C ASN A 151 10.75 -2.79 7.57
N TRP A 152 9.67 -3.42 8.04
CA TRP A 152 8.69 -2.76 8.91
C TRP A 152 9.22 -2.44 10.32
N GLY A 153 10.40 -2.98 10.68
CA GLY A 153 11.10 -2.72 11.94
C GLY A 153 12.08 -1.53 11.89
N ASN A 154 12.04 -0.68 10.86
CA ASN A 154 12.97 0.43 10.65
C ASN A 154 12.75 1.64 11.59
N GLY A 155 11.85 1.54 12.56
CA GLY A 155 11.51 2.60 13.53
C GLY A 155 10.44 3.61 13.05
N LYS A 156 9.99 3.52 11.80
CA LYS A 156 8.93 4.40 11.27
C LYS A 156 7.51 3.86 11.52
N TYR A 157 7.39 2.58 11.86
CA TYR A 157 6.13 1.85 12.00
C TYR A 157 6.04 1.20 13.37
N PRO A 158 5.76 1.97 14.44
CA PRO A 158 5.72 1.46 15.81
C PRO A 158 4.70 0.33 15.98
N GLN A 159 3.61 0.35 15.22
CA GLN A 159 2.59 -0.70 15.22
C GLN A 159 3.11 -2.09 14.83
N PHE A 160 4.31 -2.20 14.24
CA PHE A 160 4.97 -3.47 13.97
C PHE A 160 6.07 -3.78 14.97
N SER A 161 6.78 -2.75 15.46
CA SER A 161 8.00 -2.90 16.29
C SER A 161 7.76 -2.71 17.78
N GLU A 162 6.57 -2.25 18.18
CA GLU A 162 6.17 -2.13 19.59
C GLU A 162 5.18 -3.24 19.98
N PRO A 163 5.01 -3.52 21.29
CA PRO A 163 4.05 -4.48 21.77
C PRO A 163 2.60 -4.08 21.43
N SER A 164 1.87 -4.93 20.72
CA SER A 164 0.46 -4.70 20.39
C SER A 164 -0.43 -4.96 21.59
N GLU A 165 -1.23 -3.98 21.98
CA GLU A 165 -2.25 -4.12 23.04
C GLU A 165 -3.35 -5.12 22.64
N GLY A 166 -3.73 -5.14 21.35
CA GLY A 166 -4.75 -6.02 20.81
C GLY A 166 -4.34 -7.49 20.79
N TYR A 167 -3.04 -7.78 20.89
CA TYR A 167 -2.45 -9.13 20.82
C TYR A 167 -1.57 -9.45 22.01
N ASN A 168 -1.98 -9.06 23.21
CA ASN A 168 -1.30 -9.43 24.48
C ASN A 168 0.20 -9.06 24.51
N GLY A 169 0.57 -7.94 23.93
CA GLY A 169 1.95 -7.47 23.87
C GLY A 169 2.81 -8.12 22.79
N LEU A 170 2.20 -8.78 21.80
CA LEU A 170 2.93 -9.33 20.67
C LEU A 170 3.64 -8.22 19.89
N ASN A 171 4.93 -8.39 19.63
CA ASN A 171 5.68 -7.58 18.68
C ASN A 171 5.69 -8.29 17.32
N PHE A 172 4.93 -7.72 16.36
CA PHE A 172 4.75 -8.34 15.05
C PHE A 172 6.06 -8.49 14.27
N TRP A 173 6.96 -7.50 14.36
CA TRP A 173 8.21 -7.56 13.64
C TRP A 173 9.16 -8.61 14.19
N ASN A 174 9.28 -8.74 15.51
CA ASN A 174 10.14 -9.73 16.12
C ASN A 174 9.73 -11.16 15.79
N VAL A 175 8.42 -11.42 15.64
CA VAL A 175 7.91 -12.78 15.41
C VAL A 175 7.77 -13.07 13.92
N PHE A 176 7.32 -12.09 13.13
CA PHE A 176 6.93 -12.27 11.73
C PHE A 176 7.76 -11.42 10.75
N GLY A 177 8.81 -10.77 11.21
CA GLY A 177 9.78 -10.05 10.38
C GLY A 177 10.82 -10.99 9.76
N SER A 178 11.80 -10.39 9.06
CA SER A 178 12.81 -11.12 8.29
C SER A 178 13.66 -12.12 9.10
N GLU A 179 13.87 -11.85 10.39
CA GLU A 179 14.62 -12.72 11.29
C GLU A 179 13.75 -13.72 12.07
N GLY A 180 12.43 -13.59 11.92
CA GLY A 180 11.47 -14.50 12.54
C GLY A 180 11.40 -15.86 11.83
N PRO A 181 10.84 -16.89 12.51
CA PRO A 181 10.80 -18.25 11.99
C PRO A 181 9.88 -18.45 10.76
N PHE A 182 9.05 -17.45 10.45
CA PHE A 182 8.07 -17.51 9.35
C PHE A 182 8.48 -16.71 8.12
N GLY A 183 9.67 -16.10 8.12
CA GLY A 183 10.09 -15.12 7.12
C GLY A 183 9.34 -13.78 7.28
N ASN A 184 9.59 -12.81 6.39
CA ASN A 184 8.99 -11.49 6.46
C ASN A 184 7.52 -11.51 5.99
N VAL A 185 6.61 -11.78 6.92
CA VAL A 185 5.14 -11.81 6.70
C VAL A 185 4.40 -10.89 7.69
N ALA A 186 5.12 -10.05 8.42
CA ALA A 186 4.58 -9.20 9.48
C ALA A 186 3.42 -8.32 8.97
N PHE A 187 3.57 -7.71 7.79
CA PHE A 187 2.54 -6.86 7.22
C PHE A 187 1.25 -7.63 6.94
N ALA A 188 1.35 -8.78 6.27
CA ALA A 188 0.17 -9.59 5.94
C ALA A 188 -0.51 -10.18 7.18
N ILE A 189 0.27 -10.64 8.16
CA ILE A 189 -0.29 -11.17 9.42
C ILE A 189 -1.05 -10.06 10.15
N ARG A 190 -0.44 -8.87 10.35
CA ARG A 190 -1.10 -7.76 11.01
C ARG A 190 -2.36 -7.31 10.24
N THR A 191 -2.28 -7.19 8.91
CA THR A 191 -3.48 -6.91 8.08
C THR A 191 -4.61 -7.90 8.36
N ARG A 192 -4.28 -9.18 8.51
CA ARG A 192 -5.30 -10.21 8.73
C ARG A 192 -5.90 -10.15 10.13
N VAL A 193 -5.13 -9.91 11.15
CA VAL A 193 -5.58 -10.09 12.54
C VAL A 193 -6.07 -8.81 13.21
N GLU A 194 -5.62 -7.64 12.74
CA GLU A 194 -6.07 -6.34 13.24
C GLU A 194 -6.90 -5.55 12.23
N GLY A 195 -6.81 -5.85 10.93
CA GLY A 195 -7.47 -5.09 9.88
C GLY A 195 -8.79 -5.68 9.39
N LEU A 196 -8.99 -7.00 9.48
CA LEU A 196 -10.20 -7.69 9.01
C LEU A 196 -11.26 -7.85 10.08
#